data_f55b1ef860fe181d112114f7241c9c19
#
_entry.id   f55b1ef860fe181d112114f7241c9c19
#
_cell.length_a   1.000
_cell.length_b   1.000
_cell.length_c   1.000
_cell.angle_alpha   90.00
_cell.angle_beta   90.00
_cell.angle_gamma   90.00
#
_symmetry.space_group_name_H-M   'P 1'
#
loop_
_entity.id
_entity.type
_entity.pdbx_description
1 polymer ?
#
loop_
_entity_poly.entity_id
_entity_poly.type
_entity_poly.pdbx_seq_one_letter_code
_entity_poly.pdbx_strand_id
1 'polypeptide(L)'
;MLEPQVPQVITLADAQVDDPRLADIRQLNHPRLRPDRQARLELDSSGDYIPASRPSVILADGALPIARMCGTDSAVAPAAIFGRAEKLQKFATDYPEQWSRIAQLGIPVYELPAVLLRDVVGFELHRGLLAVALRPDSVELGTKSAEEILAPARTIVVLEGVGDPDNIGAIYRSAASLGADALVFGAGCGDLWDRRVIRVSMGQALRVPSVRIPGGFSNWHHGLADLRNQGFYVTALSPGAQ
;
A
#
# COMPACT_ATOMS: atom_id res chain seq x y z
N MET A 1 -30.96 6.06 13.64
CA MET A 1 -29.56 6.33 13.29
C MET A 1 -28.74 5.77 14.42
N LEU A 2 -27.85 4.82 14.14
CA LEU A 2 -26.87 4.34 15.13
C LEU A 2 -25.91 5.50 15.43
N GLU A 3 -25.61 5.74 16.70
CA GLU A 3 -24.61 6.73 17.08
C GLU A 3 -23.28 6.42 16.40
N PRO A 4 -22.52 7.43 15.94
CA PRO A 4 -21.22 7.20 15.33
C PRO A 4 -20.29 6.52 16.35
N GLN A 5 -19.85 5.30 16.04
CA GLN A 5 -18.90 4.59 16.86
C GLN A 5 -17.54 5.28 16.76
N VAL A 6 -16.89 5.46 17.92
CA VAL A 6 -15.55 6.06 18.00
C VAL A 6 -14.55 4.95 18.35
N PRO A 7 -13.44 4.80 17.63
CA PRO A 7 -12.43 3.81 17.98
C PRO A 7 -11.78 4.14 19.32
N GLN A 8 -11.41 3.09 20.05
CA GLN A 8 -10.59 3.24 21.25
C GLN A 8 -9.17 3.64 20.84
N VAL A 9 -8.75 4.83 21.28
CA VAL A 9 -7.37 5.29 21.12
C VAL A 9 -6.54 4.82 22.30
N ILE A 10 -5.45 4.11 22.02
CA ILE A 10 -4.51 3.57 23.00
C ILE A 10 -3.28 4.48 23.05
N THR A 11 -3.10 5.23 24.11
CA THR A 11 -1.95 6.11 24.28
C THR A 11 -0.72 5.29 24.73
N LEU A 12 0.39 5.45 24.00
CA LEU A 12 1.68 4.77 24.22
C LEU A 12 2.75 5.75 24.72
N ALA A 13 2.42 6.56 25.74
CA ALA A 13 3.33 7.58 26.25
C ALA A 13 4.63 7.02 26.85
N ASP A 14 4.55 5.88 27.53
CA ASP A 14 5.68 5.24 28.22
C ASP A 14 6.28 4.04 27.44
N ALA A 15 5.83 3.81 26.18
CA ALA A 15 6.34 2.71 25.38
C ALA A 15 7.79 2.96 24.95
N GLN A 16 8.58 1.89 24.86
CA GLN A 16 9.93 1.92 24.32
C GLN A 16 9.91 1.64 22.81
N VAL A 17 11.01 1.96 22.12
CA VAL A 17 11.15 1.72 20.67
C VAL A 17 10.97 0.26 20.28
N ASP A 18 11.30 -0.67 21.18
CA ASP A 18 11.19 -2.12 21.01
C ASP A 18 9.83 -2.71 21.40
N ASP A 19 8.86 -1.89 21.81
CA ASP A 19 7.50 -2.34 22.11
C ASP A 19 6.94 -3.17 20.93
N PRO A 20 6.44 -4.41 21.16
CA PRO A 20 6.00 -5.30 20.10
C PRO A 20 4.82 -4.75 19.29
N ARG A 21 4.02 -3.83 19.85
CA ARG A 21 2.93 -3.15 19.15
C ARG A 21 3.43 -2.21 18.04
N LEU A 22 4.70 -1.78 18.10
CA LEU A 22 5.36 -0.87 17.16
C LEU A 22 6.19 -1.60 16.09
N ALA A 23 6.22 -2.94 16.11
CA ALA A 23 7.07 -3.74 15.23
C ALA A 23 6.80 -3.50 13.72
N ASP A 24 5.56 -3.17 13.35
CA ASP A 24 5.17 -2.99 11.94
C ASP A 24 5.46 -1.59 11.39
N ILE A 25 5.88 -0.66 12.24
CA ILE A 25 6.32 0.69 11.81
C ILE A 25 7.79 0.96 12.16
N ARG A 26 8.51 -0.03 12.67
CA ARG A 26 9.90 0.12 13.08
C ARG A 26 10.85 0.11 11.90
N GLN A 27 11.87 0.99 11.96
CA GLN A 27 13.00 1.02 11.02
C GLN A 27 12.60 1.15 9.53
N LEU A 28 11.65 2.03 9.22
CA LEU A 28 11.15 2.23 7.86
C LEU A 28 12.21 2.76 6.87
N ASN A 29 13.35 3.25 7.37
CA ASN A 29 14.50 3.65 6.55
C ASN A 29 15.54 2.55 6.35
N HIS A 30 15.47 1.45 7.11
CA HIS A 30 16.49 0.42 7.04
C HIS A 30 16.40 -0.34 5.71
N PRO A 31 17.51 -0.54 4.97
CA PRO A 31 17.47 -1.14 3.63
C PRO A 31 16.99 -2.60 3.61
N ARG A 32 17.12 -3.34 4.72
CA ARG A 32 16.75 -4.76 4.82
C ARG A 32 15.66 -5.05 5.87
N LEU A 33 15.63 -4.33 6.99
CA LEU A 33 14.72 -4.62 8.12
C LEU A 33 13.36 -3.94 8.00
N ARG A 34 13.12 -3.17 6.95
CA ARG A 34 11.83 -2.51 6.71
C ARG A 34 10.69 -3.53 6.71
N PRO A 35 9.63 -3.34 7.52
CA PRO A 35 8.51 -4.27 7.61
C PRO A 35 7.65 -4.33 6.33
N ASP A 36 7.74 -3.34 5.45
CA ASP A 36 7.04 -3.26 4.16
C ASP A 36 7.81 -3.89 2.99
N ARG A 37 8.92 -4.58 3.26
CA ARG A 37 9.64 -5.35 2.23
C ARG A 37 8.87 -6.60 1.84
N GLN A 38 8.95 -6.98 0.57
CA GLN A 38 8.33 -8.21 0.07
C GLN A 38 8.84 -9.46 0.80
N ALA A 39 10.14 -9.50 1.09
CA ALA A 39 10.74 -10.48 2.01
C ALA A 39 11.18 -9.72 3.27
N ARG A 40 10.40 -9.86 4.34
CA ARG A 40 10.73 -9.27 5.64
C ARG A 40 11.85 -10.06 6.29
N LEU A 41 12.81 -9.37 6.88
CA LEU A 41 13.94 -9.94 7.61
C LEU A 41 13.96 -9.43 9.05
N GLU A 42 14.54 -10.24 9.93
CA GLU A 42 14.86 -9.90 11.31
C GLU A 42 16.36 -10.15 11.55
N LEU A 43 16.92 -9.66 12.66
CA LEU A 43 18.26 -10.02 13.10
C LEU A 43 18.13 -11.10 14.17
N ASP A 44 18.92 -12.16 14.06
CA ASP A 44 19.07 -13.14 15.13
C ASP A 44 20.01 -12.63 16.24
N SER A 45 20.26 -13.47 17.25
CA SER A 45 21.13 -13.13 18.38
C SER A 45 22.60 -12.92 17.97
N SER A 46 23.01 -13.40 16.80
CA SER A 46 24.36 -13.24 16.24
C SER A 46 24.48 -11.98 15.36
N GLY A 47 23.34 -11.31 15.06
CA GLY A 47 23.29 -10.16 14.16
C GLY A 47 23.16 -10.53 12.68
N ASP A 48 22.87 -11.79 12.36
CA ASP A 48 22.65 -12.27 11.02
C ASP A 48 21.19 -12.04 10.57
N TYR A 49 21.00 -11.78 9.27
CA TYR A 49 19.66 -11.58 8.70
C TYR A 49 18.97 -12.92 8.47
N ILE A 50 17.83 -13.10 9.13
CA ILE A 50 16.96 -14.27 8.99
C ILE A 50 15.57 -13.88 8.52
N PRO A 51 14.78 -14.80 7.92
CA PRO A 51 13.38 -14.55 7.61
C PRO A 51 12.60 -14.16 8.88
N ALA A 52 11.81 -13.09 8.79
CA ALA A 52 11.01 -12.64 9.91
C ALA A 52 9.88 -13.64 10.25
N SER A 53 9.55 -13.73 11.53
CA SER A 53 8.44 -14.53 12.03
C SER A 53 7.06 -13.94 11.67
N ARG A 54 7.01 -12.66 11.36
CA ARG A 54 5.79 -11.93 11.00
C ARG A 54 5.72 -11.68 9.48
N PRO A 55 4.52 -11.72 8.86
CA PRO A 55 4.37 -11.41 7.44
C PRO A 55 4.75 -9.95 7.14
N SER A 56 5.06 -9.68 5.88
CA SER A 56 5.25 -8.31 5.41
C SER A 56 3.95 -7.52 5.52
N VAL A 57 4.08 -6.22 5.68
CA VAL A 57 2.96 -5.28 5.71
C VAL A 57 3.07 -4.26 4.59
N ILE A 58 1.99 -3.56 4.33
CA ILE A 58 1.98 -2.35 3.53
C ILE A 58 1.69 -1.15 4.42
N LEU A 59 2.17 0.02 4.02
CA LEU A 59 2.13 1.23 4.82
C LEU A 59 1.48 2.37 4.04
N ALA A 60 0.44 2.96 4.63
CA ALA A 60 -0.12 4.23 4.18
C ALA A 60 0.37 5.38 5.07
N ASP A 61 0.89 6.45 4.46
CA ASP A 61 1.47 7.63 5.10
C ASP A 61 0.63 8.87 4.79
N GLY A 62 0.04 9.45 5.82
CA GLY A 62 -0.79 10.65 5.74
C GLY A 62 -2.29 10.38 5.61
N ALA A 63 -3.09 11.42 5.89
CA ALA A 63 -4.53 11.31 6.09
C ALA A 63 -5.29 10.72 4.89
N LEU A 64 -5.06 11.23 3.68
CA LEU A 64 -5.82 10.79 2.50
C LEU A 64 -5.51 9.34 2.08
N PRO A 65 -4.24 8.86 2.01
CA PRO A 65 -3.97 7.43 1.78
C PRO A 65 -4.59 6.53 2.85
N ILE A 66 -4.56 6.93 4.13
CA ILE A 66 -5.18 6.19 5.23
C ILE A 66 -6.70 6.17 5.09
N ALA A 67 -7.34 7.30 4.77
CA ALA A 67 -8.77 7.35 4.53
C ALA A 67 -9.18 6.40 3.39
N ARG A 68 -8.38 6.33 2.32
CA ARG A 68 -8.60 5.39 1.21
C ARG A 68 -8.39 3.93 1.64
N MET A 69 -7.37 3.64 2.45
CA MET A 69 -7.17 2.30 3.02
C MET A 69 -8.37 1.85 3.88
N CYS A 70 -9.01 2.77 4.59
CA CYS A 70 -10.22 2.51 5.38
C CYS A 70 -11.51 2.47 4.54
N GLY A 71 -11.46 2.78 3.24
CA GLY A 71 -12.62 2.75 2.36
C GLY A 71 -13.13 1.33 2.09
N THR A 72 -14.39 1.22 1.65
CA THR A 72 -15.01 -0.06 1.26
C THR A 72 -14.48 -0.61 -0.05
N ASP A 73 -13.90 0.25 -0.87
CA ASP A 73 -13.30 -0.03 -2.18
C ASP A 73 -11.77 -0.23 -2.12
N SER A 74 -11.20 -0.32 -0.91
CA SER A 74 -9.79 -0.64 -0.73
C SER A 74 -9.54 -2.14 -0.88
N ALA A 75 -8.45 -2.49 -1.57
CA ALA A 75 -7.98 -3.87 -1.69
C ALA A 75 -7.57 -4.50 -0.35
N VAL A 76 -7.33 -3.69 0.67
CA VAL A 76 -6.88 -4.11 2.00
C VAL A 76 -7.58 -3.31 3.08
N ALA A 77 -7.75 -3.91 4.25
CA ALA A 77 -8.19 -3.21 5.47
C ALA A 77 -6.99 -2.90 6.36
N PRO A 78 -6.96 -1.76 7.07
CA PRO A 78 -5.90 -1.49 8.04
C PRO A 78 -5.92 -2.52 9.18
N ALA A 79 -4.71 -2.91 9.61
CA ALA A 79 -4.50 -3.77 10.79
C ALA A 79 -4.22 -2.94 12.05
N ALA A 80 -3.63 -1.74 11.88
CA ALA A 80 -3.42 -0.77 12.96
C ALA A 80 -3.19 0.63 12.38
N ILE A 81 -3.49 1.65 13.20
CA ILE A 81 -3.22 3.06 12.89
C ILE A 81 -2.35 3.64 14.00
N PHE A 82 -1.35 4.44 13.61
CA PHE A 82 -0.40 5.09 14.52
C PHE A 82 -0.34 6.58 14.22
N GLY A 83 -0.37 7.40 15.24
CA GLY A 83 -0.30 8.84 15.01
C GLY A 83 -0.07 9.67 16.26
N ARG A 84 0.24 10.95 16.04
CA ARG A 84 0.26 11.95 17.10
C ARG A 84 -1.17 12.39 17.40
N ALA A 85 -1.45 12.77 18.65
CA ALA A 85 -2.77 13.17 19.13
C ALA A 85 -3.49 14.15 18.19
N GLU A 86 -2.83 15.25 17.84
CA GLU A 86 -3.41 16.29 16.99
C GLU A 86 -3.70 15.80 15.54
N LYS A 87 -2.95 14.80 15.06
CA LYS A 87 -3.15 14.22 13.72
C LYS A 87 -4.30 13.22 13.71
N LEU A 88 -4.43 12.41 14.75
CA LEU A 88 -5.57 11.50 14.93
C LEU A 88 -6.87 12.28 15.09
N GLN A 89 -6.88 13.34 15.91
CA GLN A 89 -8.04 14.20 16.08
C GLN A 89 -8.44 14.88 14.77
N LYS A 90 -7.46 15.43 14.03
CA LYS A 90 -7.73 16.02 12.71
C LYS A 90 -8.27 14.98 11.72
N PHE A 91 -7.72 13.77 11.71
CA PHE A 91 -8.22 12.68 10.86
C PHE A 91 -9.67 12.33 11.19
N ALA A 92 -10.02 12.21 12.48
CA ALA A 92 -11.38 11.96 12.92
C ALA A 92 -12.37 13.05 12.46
N THR A 93 -11.92 14.31 12.44
CA THR A 93 -12.72 15.45 11.98
C THR A 93 -12.86 15.48 10.45
N ASP A 94 -11.77 15.28 9.71
CA ASP A 94 -11.75 15.39 8.25
C ASP A 94 -12.38 14.16 7.56
N TYR A 95 -12.36 12.98 8.22
CA TYR A 95 -12.80 11.68 7.69
C TYR A 95 -13.69 10.92 8.69
N PRO A 96 -14.86 11.46 9.08
CA PRO A 96 -15.70 10.88 10.14
C PRO A 96 -16.27 9.49 9.79
N GLU A 97 -16.55 9.23 8.52
CA GLU A 97 -17.03 7.92 8.06
C GLU A 97 -15.96 6.84 8.22
N GLN A 98 -14.71 7.15 7.80
CA GLN A 98 -13.57 6.25 7.94
C GLN A 98 -13.22 6.03 9.41
N TRP A 99 -13.32 7.08 10.24
CA TRP A 99 -13.11 6.99 11.67
C TRP A 99 -14.11 6.05 12.34
N SER A 100 -15.40 6.19 11.99
CA SER A 100 -16.45 5.28 12.45
C SER A 100 -16.22 3.83 11.97
N ARG A 101 -15.78 3.65 10.73
CA ARG A 101 -15.46 2.33 10.19
C ARG A 101 -14.27 1.66 10.90
N ILE A 102 -13.25 2.41 11.29
CA ILE A 102 -12.13 1.93 12.11
C ILE A 102 -12.67 1.34 13.42
N ALA A 103 -13.61 2.04 14.08
CA ALA A 103 -14.27 1.55 15.30
C ALA A 103 -15.07 0.27 15.06
N GLN A 104 -15.90 0.24 14.01
CA GLN A 104 -16.72 -0.91 13.64
C GLN A 104 -15.90 -2.17 13.36
N LEU A 105 -14.73 -2.01 12.75
CA LEU A 105 -13.81 -3.10 12.44
C LEU A 105 -12.91 -3.49 13.63
N GLY A 106 -12.98 -2.76 14.75
CA GLY A 106 -12.13 -3.02 15.93
C GLY A 106 -10.64 -2.78 15.67
N ILE A 107 -10.30 -1.89 14.73
CA ILE A 107 -8.91 -1.61 14.36
C ILE A 107 -8.24 -0.82 15.48
N PRO A 108 -7.10 -1.29 16.04
CA PRO A 108 -6.39 -0.58 17.07
C PRO A 108 -5.82 0.74 16.55
N VAL A 109 -6.00 1.81 17.32
CA VAL A 109 -5.46 3.13 17.07
C VAL A 109 -4.49 3.49 18.18
N TYR A 110 -3.24 3.71 17.83
CA TYR A 110 -2.17 4.02 18.78
C TYR A 110 -1.76 5.49 18.69
N GLU A 111 -1.85 6.18 19.81
CA GLU A 111 -1.34 7.53 19.98
C GLU A 111 0.09 7.50 20.52
N LEU A 112 1.02 8.15 19.83
CA LEU A 112 2.42 8.21 20.20
C LEU A 112 2.89 9.65 20.31
N PRO A 113 3.78 9.95 21.31
CA PRO A 113 4.55 11.20 21.33
C PRO A 113 5.38 11.34 20.06
N ALA A 114 5.58 12.56 19.59
CA ALA A 114 6.32 12.85 18.35
C ALA A 114 7.74 12.28 18.36
N VAL A 115 8.42 12.34 19.52
CA VAL A 115 9.78 11.81 19.70
C VAL A 115 9.78 10.31 19.54
N LEU A 116 8.88 9.58 20.22
CA LEU A 116 8.80 8.14 20.12
C LEU A 116 8.48 7.70 18.67
N LEU A 117 7.52 8.36 18.01
CA LEU A 117 7.15 8.03 16.63
C LEU A 117 8.34 8.20 15.69
N ARG A 118 9.11 9.30 15.80
CA ARG A 118 10.33 9.52 15.02
C ARG A 118 11.38 8.45 15.26
N ASP A 119 11.62 8.11 16.53
CA ASP A 119 12.67 7.16 16.92
C ASP A 119 12.32 5.72 16.46
N VAL A 120 11.04 5.36 16.49
CA VAL A 120 10.54 4.07 15.98
C VAL A 120 10.68 3.98 14.47
N VAL A 121 10.18 4.98 13.72
CA VAL A 121 10.21 4.92 12.25
C VAL A 121 11.59 5.20 11.66
N GLY A 122 12.49 5.84 12.42
CA GLY A 122 13.87 6.14 12.03
C GLY A 122 14.05 7.44 11.24
N PHE A 123 13.03 8.30 11.17
CA PHE A 123 13.08 9.62 10.51
C PHE A 123 11.95 10.52 10.98
N GLU A 124 12.05 11.82 10.66
CA GLU A 124 10.97 12.77 10.95
C GLU A 124 9.74 12.50 10.07
N LEU A 125 8.66 12.03 10.68
CA LEU A 125 7.40 11.78 10.01
C LEU A 125 6.55 13.07 9.98
N HIS A 126 6.78 13.93 9.00
CA HIS A 126 6.11 15.24 8.91
C HIS A 126 4.58 15.15 8.91
N ARG A 127 4.00 14.13 8.29
CA ARG A 127 2.54 13.90 8.27
C ARG A 127 2.00 13.40 9.60
N GLY A 128 2.84 12.74 10.41
CA GLY A 128 2.55 12.32 11.78
C GLY A 128 1.43 11.30 11.91
N LEU A 129 1.10 10.56 10.84
CA LEU A 129 0.04 9.57 10.79
C LEU A 129 0.44 8.44 9.84
N LEU A 130 0.35 7.19 10.32
CA LEU A 130 0.62 5.96 9.57
C LEU A 130 -0.50 4.95 9.78
N ALA A 131 -0.80 4.16 8.76
CA ALA A 131 -1.58 2.93 8.89
C ALA A 131 -0.81 1.77 8.29
N VAL A 132 -0.97 0.59 8.87
CA VAL A 132 -0.42 -0.66 8.37
C VAL A 132 -1.57 -1.59 7.98
N ALA A 133 -1.34 -2.40 6.95
CA ALA A 133 -2.20 -3.52 6.57
C ALA A 133 -1.33 -4.73 6.22
N LEU A 134 -1.88 -5.93 6.28
CA LEU A 134 -1.17 -7.10 5.77
C LEU A 134 -0.94 -6.93 4.27
N ARG A 135 0.26 -7.31 3.83
CA ARG A 135 0.59 -7.27 2.41
C ARG A 135 -0.20 -8.36 1.68
N PRO A 136 -1.00 -8.00 0.67
CA PRO A 136 -1.72 -9.00 -0.12
C PRO A 136 -0.77 -9.72 -1.08
N ASP A 137 -1.15 -10.92 -1.48
CA ASP A 137 -0.49 -11.65 -2.55
C ASP A 137 -0.64 -10.92 -3.89
N SER A 138 0.33 -11.12 -4.78
CA SER A 138 0.24 -10.59 -6.14
C SER A 138 -0.81 -11.37 -6.93
N VAL A 139 -1.69 -10.65 -7.63
CA VAL A 139 -2.62 -11.25 -8.58
C VAL A 139 -1.90 -11.41 -9.93
N GLU A 140 -1.72 -12.65 -10.38
CA GLU A 140 -1.02 -12.95 -11.62
C GLU A 140 -2.00 -13.19 -12.77
N LEU A 141 -1.63 -12.77 -13.98
CA LEU A 141 -2.38 -13.04 -15.21
C LEU A 141 -2.49 -14.55 -15.43
N GLY A 142 -3.67 -15.00 -15.87
CA GLY A 142 -3.99 -16.42 -16.01
C GLY A 142 -4.59 -17.08 -14.76
N THR A 143 -4.75 -16.31 -13.66
CA THR A 143 -5.47 -16.77 -12.47
C THR A 143 -6.94 -16.34 -12.51
N LYS A 144 -7.81 -17.06 -11.76
CA LYS A 144 -9.22 -16.69 -11.64
C LYS A 144 -9.40 -15.28 -11.08
N SER A 145 -8.57 -14.86 -10.12
CA SER A 145 -8.61 -13.51 -9.57
C SER A 145 -8.25 -12.44 -10.61
N ALA A 146 -7.33 -12.72 -11.52
CA ALA A 146 -7.03 -11.81 -12.63
C ALA A 146 -8.19 -11.73 -13.62
N GLU A 147 -8.85 -12.84 -13.93
CA GLU A 147 -10.03 -12.86 -14.79
C GLU A 147 -11.17 -12.04 -14.17
N GLU A 148 -11.42 -12.16 -12.87
CA GLU A 148 -12.43 -11.38 -12.14
C GLU A 148 -12.16 -9.87 -12.20
N ILE A 149 -10.88 -9.46 -12.20
CA ILE A 149 -10.46 -8.05 -12.33
C ILE A 149 -10.61 -7.57 -13.79
N LEU A 150 -10.18 -8.37 -14.76
CA LEU A 150 -10.04 -7.95 -16.15
C LEU A 150 -11.35 -8.09 -16.96
N ALA A 151 -12.23 -9.04 -16.61
CA ALA A 151 -13.47 -9.25 -17.34
C ALA A 151 -14.40 -8.02 -17.40
N PRO A 152 -14.61 -7.24 -16.33
CA PRO A 152 -15.39 -6.01 -16.38
C PRO A 152 -14.59 -4.81 -16.92
N ALA A 153 -13.25 -4.91 -17.03
CA ALA A 153 -12.40 -3.78 -17.38
C ALA A 153 -12.53 -3.40 -18.85
N ARG A 154 -12.63 -2.09 -19.12
CA ARG A 154 -12.65 -1.50 -20.46
C ARG A 154 -11.33 -0.83 -20.82
N THR A 155 -10.70 -0.21 -19.83
CA THR A 155 -9.45 0.53 -19.99
C THR A 155 -8.44 0.04 -18.99
N ILE A 156 -7.35 -0.54 -19.46
CA ILE A 156 -6.23 -0.98 -18.63
C ILE A 156 -4.95 -0.24 -19.02
N VAL A 157 -4.09 0.02 -18.06
CA VAL A 157 -2.77 0.59 -18.28
C VAL A 157 -1.72 -0.49 -18.04
N VAL A 158 -0.92 -0.79 -19.07
CA VAL A 158 0.15 -1.79 -18.98
C VAL A 158 1.49 -1.09 -18.81
N LEU A 159 2.28 -1.53 -17.84
CA LEU A 159 3.60 -0.99 -17.51
C LEU A 159 4.70 -2.02 -17.78
N GLU A 160 5.80 -1.57 -18.36
CA GLU A 160 7.03 -2.35 -18.52
C GLU A 160 8.24 -1.52 -18.07
N GLY A 161 9.15 -2.11 -17.30
CA GLY A 161 10.41 -1.49 -16.93
C GLY A 161 10.29 -0.28 -16.01
N VAL A 162 9.13 -0.01 -15.44
CA VAL A 162 8.93 1.12 -14.51
C VAL A 162 9.37 0.69 -13.11
N GLY A 163 10.67 0.88 -12.81
CA GLY A 163 11.25 0.46 -11.54
C GLY A 163 11.11 1.47 -10.40
N ASP A 164 11.01 2.76 -10.72
CA ASP A 164 10.94 3.83 -9.71
C ASP A 164 9.55 3.93 -9.07
N PRO A 165 9.46 3.85 -7.72
CA PRO A 165 8.18 3.91 -7.01
C PRO A 165 7.42 5.23 -7.17
N ASP A 166 8.12 6.36 -7.35
CA ASP A 166 7.44 7.66 -7.54
C ASP A 166 6.77 7.70 -8.92
N ASN A 167 7.41 7.13 -9.95
CA ASN A 167 6.82 7.00 -11.29
C ASN A 167 5.59 6.07 -11.26
N ILE A 168 5.70 4.90 -10.62
CA ILE A 168 4.55 3.98 -10.46
C ILE A 168 3.41 4.71 -9.76
N GLY A 169 3.68 5.41 -8.66
CA GLY A 169 2.67 6.16 -7.92
C GLY A 169 2.01 7.28 -8.74
N ALA A 170 2.79 8.01 -9.55
CA ALA A 170 2.29 9.04 -10.45
C ALA A 170 1.39 8.45 -11.54
N ILE A 171 1.77 7.30 -12.11
CA ILE A 171 0.97 6.59 -13.12
C ILE A 171 -0.36 6.11 -12.50
N TYR A 172 -0.35 5.50 -11.31
CA TYR A 172 -1.59 5.14 -10.60
C TYR A 172 -2.53 6.31 -10.43
N ARG A 173 -1.98 7.45 -9.99
CA ARG A 173 -2.77 8.66 -9.78
C ARG A 173 -3.39 9.16 -11.09
N SER A 174 -2.62 9.19 -12.17
CA SER A 174 -3.08 9.63 -13.48
C SER A 174 -4.10 8.66 -14.09
N ALA A 175 -3.81 7.35 -14.04
CA ALA A 175 -4.68 6.30 -14.53
C ALA A 175 -6.05 6.33 -13.82
N ALA A 176 -6.04 6.41 -12.49
CA ALA A 176 -7.27 6.54 -11.70
C ALA A 176 -8.08 7.79 -12.07
N SER A 177 -7.40 8.93 -12.31
CA SER A 177 -8.06 10.20 -12.68
C SER A 177 -8.66 10.15 -14.09
N LEU A 178 -8.09 9.33 -14.97
CA LEU A 178 -8.57 9.13 -16.34
C LEU A 178 -9.55 7.96 -16.47
N GLY A 179 -9.91 7.32 -15.36
CA GLY A 179 -10.90 6.24 -15.33
C GLY A 179 -10.38 4.89 -15.82
N ALA A 180 -9.09 4.62 -15.66
CA ALA A 180 -8.57 3.27 -15.90
C ALA A 180 -9.13 2.30 -14.85
N ASP A 181 -9.56 1.12 -15.31
CA ASP A 181 -10.19 0.09 -14.48
C ASP A 181 -9.16 -0.77 -13.75
N ALA A 182 -7.98 -0.97 -14.35
CA ALA A 182 -6.89 -1.73 -13.76
C ALA A 182 -5.51 -1.30 -14.28
N LEU A 183 -4.46 -1.61 -13.51
CA LEU A 183 -3.07 -1.56 -13.97
C LEU A 183 -2.53 -2.98 -14.12
N VAL A 184 -1.76 -3.20 -15.19
CA VAL A 184 -1.10 -4.48 -15.48
C VAL A 184 0.41 -4.27 -15.47
N PHE A 185 1.12 -5.06 -14.68
CA PHE A 185 2.57 -4.93 -14.46
C PHE A 185 3.32 -6.02 -15.21
N GLY A 186 4.05 -5.64 -16.24
CA GLY A 186 5.00 -6.48 -16.96
C GLY A 186 6.36 -6.57 -16.27
N ALA A 187 7.35 -7.05 -17.03
CA ALA A 187 8.70 -7.24 -16.53
C ALA A 187 9.38 -5.92 -16.10
N GLY A 188 10.30 -6.01 -15.14
CA GLY A 188 11.12 -4.89 -14.68
C GLY A 188 10.40 -3.80 -13.91
N CYS A 189 9.12 -3.98 -13.60
CA CYS A 189 8.39 -3.05 -12.77
C CYS A 189 8.73 -3.23 -11.29
N GLY A 190 8.79 -2.12 -10.57
CA GLY A 190 9.02 -2.07 -9.13
C GLY A 190 7.86 -2.66 -8.32
N ASP A 191 7.99 -2.55 -7.01
CA ASP A 191 6.98 -3.01 -6.07
C ASP A 191 5.81 -2.02 -5.99
N LEU A 192 4.63 -2.47 -6.41
CA LEU A 192 3.41 -1.64 -6.38
C LEU A 192 2.94 -1.31 -4.95
N TRP A 193 3.33 -2.12 -3.96
CA TRP A 193 3.00 -1.95 -2.56
C TRP A 193 4.05 -1.17 -1.76
N ASP A 194 5.11 -0.65 -2.43
CA ASP A 194 6.06 0.23 -1.75
C ASP A 194 5.32 1.45 -1.15
N ARG A 195 5.70 1.83 0.07
CA ARG A 195 5.13 2.99 0.77
C ARG A 195 5.13 4.27 -0.07
N ARG A 196 6.17 4.46 -0.91
CA ARG A 196 6.26 5.63 -1.80
C ARG A 196 5.21 5.57 -2.90
N VAL A 197 4.94 4.38 -3.48
CA VAL A 197 3.85 4.20 -4.45
C VAL A 197 2.51 4.58 -3.83
N ILE A 198 2.19 4.06 -2.65
CA ILE A 198 0.94 4.37 -1.95
C ILE A 198 0.84 5.87 -1.65
N ARG A 199 1.93 6.49 -1.20
CA ARG A 199 1.98 7.92 -0.89
C ARG A 199 1.82 8.80 -2.12
N VAL A 200 2.59 8.55 -3.21
CA VAL A 200 2.60 9.37 -4.42
C VAL A 200 1.31 9.21 -5.22
N SER A 201 0.76 8.00 -5.25
CA SER A 201 -0.58 7.76 -5.81
C SER A 201 -1.69 8.37 -4.97
N MET A 202 -1.37 8.98 -3.82
CA MET A 202 -2.36 9.43 -2.82
C MET A 202 -3.28 8.30 -2.32
N GLY A 203 -2.82 7.04 -2.37
CA GLY A 203 -3.59 5.86 -2.01
C GLY A 203 -4.45 5.28 -3.14
N GLN A 204 -4.32 5.75 -4.39
CA GLN A 204 -5.04 5.13 -5.52
C GLN A 204 -4.57 3.70 -5.78
N ALA A 205 -3.30 3.37 -5.47
CA ALA A 205 -2.79 2.01 -5.54
C ALA A 205 -3.53 1.02 -4.62
N LEU A 206 -4.27 1.51 -3.61
CA LEU A 206 -5.10 0.70 -2.73
C LEU A 206 -6.50 0.41 -3.32
N ARG A 207 -6.92 1.13 -4.36
CA ARG A 207 -8.27 1.12 -4.91
C ARG A 207 -8.34 0.62 -6.35
N VAL A 208 -7.38 1.02 -7.19
CA VAL A 208 -7.32 0.56 -8.57
C VAL A 208 -6.69 -0.83 -8.58
N PRO A 209 -7.41 -1.86 -9.03
CA PRO A 209 -6.89 -3.22 -9.07
C PRO A 209 -5.62 -3.34 -9.90
N SER A 210 -4.78 -4.30 -9.56
CA SER A 210 -3.55 -4.58 -10.31
C SER A 210 -3.36 -6.05 -10.57
N VAL A 211 -2.85 -6.35 -11.76
CA VAL A 211 -2.51 -7.70 -12.21
C VAL A 211 -1.06 -7.71 -12.66
N ARG A 212 -0.30 -8.74 -12.32
CA ARG A 212 1.08 -8.93 -12.77
C ARG A 212 1.13 -9.96 -13.90
N ILE A 213 1.78 -9.62 -15.00
CA ILE A 213 2.15 -10.59 -16.02
C ILE A 213 3.38 -11.36 -15.52
N PRO A 214 3.31 -12.70 -15.38
CA PRO A 214 4.46 -13.49 -14.95
C PRO A 214 5.59 -13.50 -16.00
N GLY A 215 6.81 -13.75 -15.55
CA GLY A 215 7.99 -13.85 -16.40
C GLY A 215 8.91 -12.64 -16.37
N GLY A 216 10.01 -12.75 -17.11
CA GLY A 216 11.03 -11.71 -17.26
C GLY A 216 10.94 -10.99 -18.61
N PHE A 217 11.91 -10.13 -18.91
CA PHE A 217 11.94 -9.34 -20.15
C PHE A 217 11.89 -10.17 -21.44
N SER A 218 12.31 -11.43 -21.40
CA SER A 218 12.32 -12.31 -22.57
C SER A 218 10.95 -12.88 -22.94
N ASN A 219 10.00 -12.98 -21.99
CA ASN A 219 8.76 -13.73 -22.18
C ASN A 219 7.49 -13.05 -21.66
N TRP A 220 7.57 -11.95 -20.90
CA TRP A 220 6.39 -11.24 -20.37
C TRP A 220 5.42 -10.78 -21.49
N HIS A 221 5.94 -10.51 -22.70
CA HIS A 221 5.14 -10.04 -23.86
C HIS A 221 4.11 -11.09 -24.31
N HIS A 222 4.24 -12.35 -23.95
CA HIS A 222 3.20 -13.35 -24.17
C HIS A 222 1.89 -12.97 -23.46
N GLY A 223 1.99 -12.34 -22.27
CA GLY A 223 0.81 -11.83 -21.58
C GLY A 223 0.08 -10.71 -22.34
N LEU A 224 0.76 -9.95 -23.21
CA LEU A 224 0.06 -9.01 -24.11
C LEU A 224 -0.79 -9.74 -25.16
N ALA A 225 -0.34 -10.91 -25.64
CA ALA A 225 -1.13 -11.72 -26.53
C ALA A 225 -2.36 -12.28 -25.80
N ASP A 226 -2.21 -12.69 -24.54
CA ASP A 226 -3.31 -13.16 -23.70
C ASP A 226 -4.35 -12.06 -23.45
N LEU A 227 -3.92 -10.82 -23.21
CA LEU A 227 -4.82 -9.66 -23.09
C LEU A 227 -5.56 -9.39 -24.41
N ARG A 228 -4.89 -9.51 -25.57
CA ARG A 228 -5.56 -9.40 -26.87
C ARG A 228 -6.60 -10.50 -27.08
N ASN A 229 -6.29 -11.73 -26.69
CA ASN A 229 -7.21 -12.86 -26.79
C ASN A 229 -8.45 -12.66 -25.88
N GLN A 230 -8.31 -11.88 -24.80
CA GLN A 230 -9.42 -11.45 -23.93
C GLN A 230 -10.21 -10.25 -24.51
N GLY A 231 -9.85 -9.75 -25.69
CA GLY A 231 -10.56 -8.71 -26.39
C GLY A 231 -10.00 -7.28 -26.21
N PHE A 232 -8.86 -7.10 -25.54
CA PHE A 232 -8.24 -5.80 -25.40
C PHE A 232 -7.52 -5.37 -26.69
N TYR A 233 -7.76 -4.13 -27.13
CA TYR A 233 -6.97 -3.48 -28.16
C TYR A 233 -5.72 -2.85 -27.52
N VAL A 234 -4.55 -3.34 -27.89
CA VAL A 234 -3.27 -2.89 -27.30
C VAL A 234 -2.66 -1.77 -28.11
N THR A 235 -2.46 -0.61 -27.51
CA THR A 235 -1.80 0.56 -28.10
C THR A 235 -0.54 0.90 -27.30
N ALA A 236 0.59 1.08 -27.96
CA ALA A 236 1.81 1.55 -27.32
C ALA A 236 1.86 3.09 -27.30
N LEU A 237 2.21 3.66 -26.15
CA LEU A 237 2.54 5.08 -26.04
C LEU A 237 4.06 5.23 -26.20
N SER A 238 4.49 5.87 -27.29
CA SER A 238 5.90 6.11 -27.58
C SER A 238 6.14 7.57 -27.95
N PRO A 239 7.17 8.22 -27.40
CA PRO A 239 7.60 9.53 -27.89
C PRO A 239 8.02 9.42 -29.35
N GLY A 240 7.40 10.20 -30.25
CA GLY A 240 7.76 10.21 -31.68
C GLY A 240 7.07 9.14 -32.54
N ALA A 241 6.06 8.46 -32.06
CA ALA A 241 5.15 7.71 -32.94
C ALA A 241 4.42 8.68 -33.85
N GLN A 242 4.66 8.58 -35.19
CA GLN A 242 3.95 9.30 -36.24
C GLN A 242 2.70 8.53 -36.65
#